data_243d32dddc8f55cd10ca25454fcc4030
#
_entry.id   243d32dddc8f55cd10ca25454fcc4030
#
_cell.length_a   1.000
_cell.length_b   1.000
_cell.length_c   1.000
_cell.angle_alpha   90.00
_cell.angle_beta   90.00
_cell.angle_gamma   90.00
#
_symmetry.space_group_name_H-M   'P 1'
#
loop_
_entity.id
_entity.type
_entity.pdbx_description
1 polymer ?
#
loop_
_entity_poly.entity_id
_entity_poly.type
_entity_poly.pdbx_seq_one_letter_code
_entity_poly.pdbx_strand_id
1 'polypeptide(L)'
;MSLPIAKVSRPSSLSNQVNGNIDPSLMVSLHPRGSLHINAARAFKALQAACASKGLPLTFTYGGMYRTYAEQVDLFNRRYVPFVQYSGGSETPRKWWNNKWYWRKAGVASAAVPGTSNHGWGLAIDTAFDTDPTDGLGP
;
A
#
# COMPACT_ATOMS: atom_id res chain seq x y z
N MET A 1 26.31 7.91 4.68
CA MET A 1 25.67 7.95 6.02
C MET A 1 24.29 7.30 5.90
N SER A 2 24.09 6.18 6.55
CA SER A 2 22.77 5.56 6.63
C SER A 2 21.95 6.29 7.69
N LEU A 3 20.74 6.69 7.36
CA LEU A 3 19.80 7.22 8.34
C LEU A 3 19.38 6.09 9.30
N PRO A 4 19.28 6.35 10.59
CA PRO A 4 18.79 5.35 11.53
C PRO A 4 17.33 4.98 11.18
N ILE A 5 17.07 3.69 11.00
CA ILE A 5 15.72 3.20 10.80
C ILE A 5 15.06 3.10 12.17
N ALA A 6 14.09 3.98 12.42
CA ALA A 6 13.28 3.90 13.62
C ALA A 6 12.39 2.65 13.57
N LYS A 7 12.41 1.85 14.65
CA LYS A 7 11.48 0.76 14.83
C LYS A 7 10.11 1.36 15.16
N VAL A 8 9.14 1.20 14.26
CA VAL A 8 7.79 1.74 14.44
C VAL A 8 6.82 0.60 14.70
N SER A 9 6.06 0.71 15.77
CA SER A 9 5.00 -0.25 16.08
C SER A 9 3.70 0.11 15.37
N ARG A 10 2.87 -0.89 15.10
CA ARG A 10 1.50 -0.65 14.63
C ARG A 10 0.74 0.14 15.70
N PRO A 11 -0.03 1.19 15.31
CA PRO A 11 -0.83 1.96 16.25
C PRO A 11 -1.78 1.08 17.10
N SER A 12 -1.87 1.36 18.39
CA SER A 12 -2.72 0.61 19.31
C SER A 12 -4.21 0.67 18.94
N SER A 13 -4.63 1.77 18.29
CA SER A 13 -6.00 1.91 17.77
C SER A 13 -6.38 0.85 16.74
N LEU A 14 -5.41 0.17 16.15
CA LEU A 14 -5.64 -0.92 15.20
C LEU A 14 -5.69 -2.32 15.86
N SER A 15 -5.51 -2.42 17.16
CA SER A 15 -5.43 -3.71 17.85
C SER A 15 -6.70 -4.55 17.72
N ASN A 16 -7.87 -3.92 17.64
CA ASN A 16 -9.17 -4.57 17.48
C ASN A 16 -9.74 -4.43 16.06
N GLN A 17 -8.91 -4.05 15.11
CA GLN A 17 -9.31 -3.89 13.72
C GLN A 17 -8.90 -5.10 12.89
N VAL A 18 -9.55 -5.26 11.74
CA VAL A 18 -9.26 -6.32 10.77
C VAL A 18 -8.61 -5.71 9.54
N ASN A 19 -7.50 -6.30 9.11
CA ASN A 19 -6.80 -5.85 7.90
C ASN A 19 -7.72 -5.85 6.68
N GLY A 20 -7.81 -4.71 6.02
CA GLY A 20 -8.71 -4.51 4.89
C GLY A 20 -10.16 -4.17 5.27
N ASN A 21 -10.45 -4.06 6.56
CA ASN A 21 -11.77 -3.64 7.06
C ASN A 21 -11.59 -2.75 8.30
N ILE A 22 -11.05 -1.58 8.11
CA ILE A 22 -10.75 -0.60 9.16
C ILE A 22 -11.94 0.32 9.37
N ASP A 23 -12.25 0.59 10.64
CA ASP A 23 -13.27 1.57 11.01
C ASP A 23 -12.95 2.93 10.36
N PRO A 24 -13.88 3.51 9.58
CA PRO A 24 -13.68 4.81 8.94
C PRO A 24 -13.32 5.94 9.90
N SER A 25 -13.73 5.87 11.17
CA SER A 25 -13.39 6.88 12.17
C SER A 25 -11.89 6.96 12.49
N LEU A 26 -11.13 5.91 12.18
CA LEU A 26 -9.67 5.85 12.34
C LEU A 26 -8.92 6.32 11.10
N MET A 27 -9.63 6.68 10.04
CA MET A 27 -9.07 7.01 8.74
C MET A 27 -9.20 8.49 8.44
N VAL A 28 -8.24 9.02 7.71
CA VAL A 28 -8.26 10.38 7.16
C VAL A 28 -8.32 10.29 5.64
N SER A 29 -9.30 10.95 5.05
CA SER A 29 -9.39 11.06 3.59
C SER A 29 -8.34 12.05 3.09
N LEU A 30 -7.58 11.64 2.08
CA LEU A 30 -6.66 12.47 1.31
C LEU A 30 -7.22 12.56 -0.12
N HIS A 31 -8.49 12.97 -0.19
CA HIS A 31 -9.23 13.11 -1.45
C HIS A 31 -8.42 13.90 -2.51
N PRO A 32 -8.45 13.51 -3.79
CA PRO A 32 -9.26 12.43 -4.38
C PRO A 32 -8.59 11.05 -4.39
N ARG A 33 -7.43 10.89 -3.77
CA ARG A 33 -6.54 9.76 -4.04
C ARG A 33 -6.67 8.57 -3.10
N GLY A 34 -7.33 8.72 -1.96
CA GLY A 34 -7.55 7.63 -1.03
C GLY A 34 -7.58 8.09 0.42
N SER A 35 -7.32 7.17 1.34
CA SER A 35 -7.30 7.43 2.77
C SER A 35 -6.18 6.69 3.46
N LEU A 36 -5.78 7.19 4.62
CA LEU A 36 -4.75 6.59 5.49
C LEU A 36 -5.26 6.58 6.93
N HIS A 37 -4.71 5.68 7.74
CA HIS A 37 -4.84 5.76 9.19
C HIS A 37 -4.33 7.13 9.68
N ILE A 38 -4.98 7.68 10.71
CA ILE A 38 -4.70 9.04 11.22
C ILE A 38 -3.20 9.27 11.44
N ASN A 39 -2.49 8.31 12.06
CA ASN A 39 -1.06 8.45 12.33
C ASN A 39 -0.21 8.48 11.04
N ALA A 40 -0.55 7.61 10.08
CA ALA A 40 0.13 7.58 8.80
C ALA A 40 -0.13 8.86 7.99
N ALA A 41 -1.35 9.38 8.03
CA ALA A 41 -1.70 10.64 7.36
C ALA A 41 -0.90 11.82 7.92
N ARG A 42 -0.76 11.89 9.24
CA ARG A 42 0.05 12.93 9.89
C ARG A 42 1.52 12.85 9.49
N ALA A 43 2.08 11.64 9.54
CA ALA A 43 3.47 11.41 9.14
C ALA A 43 3.71 11.75 7.67
N PHE A 44 2.78 11.39 6.80
CA PHE A 44 2.90 11.69 5.38
C PHE A 44 2.82 13.20 5.09
N LYS A 45 1.91 13.91 5.74
CA LYS A 45 1.82 15.37 5.60
C LYS A 45 3.09 16.08 6.07
N ALA A 46 3.69 15.61 7.16
CA ALA A 46 4.97 16.12 7.63
C ALA A 46 6.09 15.85 6.62
N LEU A 47 6.12 14.66 6.02
CA LEU A 47 7.08 14.32 4.98
C LEU A 47 6.90 15.20 3.73
N GLN A 48 5.66 15.42 3.29
CA GLN A 48 5.37 16.31 2.16
C GLN A 48 5.88 17.74 2.43
N ALA A 49 5.62 18.27 3.62
CA ALA A 49 6.08 19.61 4.00
C ALA A 49 7.61 19.68 4.01
N ALA A 50 8.29 18.67 4.55
CA ALA A 50 9.75 18.60 4.55
C ALA A 50 10.33 18.52 3.13
N CYS A 51 9.73 17.72 2.26
CA CYS A 51 10.13 17.63 0.86
C CYS A 51 9.91 18.96 0.12
N ALA A 52 8.76 19.59 0.32
CA ALA A 52 8.44 20.88 -0.31
C ALA A 52 9.45 21.97 0.08
N SER A 53 9.86 22.02 1.35
CA SER A 53 10.87 22.98 1.82
C SER A 53 12.23 22.79 1.16
N LYS A 54 12.47 21.65 0.55
CA LYS A 54 13.69 21.31 -0.20
C LYS A 54 13.50 21.37 -1.72
N GLY A 55 12.36 21.86 -2.20
CA GLY A 55 12.03 21.89 -3.61
C GLY A 55 11.78 20.50 -4.22
N LEU A 56 11.39 19.52 -3.40
CA LEU A 56 11.11 18.15 -3.82
C LEU A 56 9.61 17.86 -3.65
N PRO A 57 8.77 18.15 -4.63
CA PRO A 57 7.33 17.95 -4.52
C PRO A 57 7.02 16.45 -4.46
N LEU A 58 6.64 15.97 -3.29
CA LEU A 58 6.26 14.59 -3.05
C LEU A 58 4.75 14.47 -3.15
N THR A 59 4.29 13.59 -3.99
CA THR A 59 2.88 13.23 -4.12
C THR A 59 2.68 11.72 -3.92
N PHE A 60 1.47 11.26 -4.06
CA PHE A 60 1.10 9.86 -3.91
C PHE A 60 0.39 9.36 -5.15
N THR A 61 0.57 8.08 -5.46
CA THR A 61 -0.06 7.46 -6.60
C THR A 61 -1.53 7.16 -6.34
N TYR A 62 -2.32 7.14 -7.40
CA TYR A 62 -3.73 6.75 -7.32
C TYR A 62 -3.87 5.32 -6.81
N GLY A 63 -4.73 5.11 -5.80
CA GLY A 63 -4.92 3.80 -5.19
C GLY A 63 -3.75 3.29 -4.35
N GLY A 64 -2.72 4.10 -4.14
CA GLY A 64 -1.52 3.75 -3.38
C GLY A 64 -1.62 3.94 -1.87
N MET A 65 -2.83 4.05 -1.30
CA MET A 65 -3.08 4.23 0.13
C MET A 65 -3.81 3.03 0.74
N TYR A 66 -4.77 3.28 1.62
CA TYR A 66 -5.58 2.22 2.19
C TYR A 66 -6.23 1.37 1.09
N ARG A 67 -6.18 0.08 1.29
CA ARG A 67 -6.77 -0.91 0.39
C ARG A 67 -7.67 -1.83 1.19
N THR A 68 -8.91 -1.95 0.78
CA THR A 68 -9.87 -2.90 1.38
C THR A 68 -9.42 -4.34 1.11
N TYR A 69 -9.99 -5.27 1.89
CA TYR A 69 -9.73 -6.69 1.66
C TYR A 69 -10.11 -7.13 0.24
N ALA A 70 -11.27 -6.69 -0.25
CA ALA A 70 -11.74 -7.01 -1.60
C ALA A 70 -10.80 -6.48 -2.69
N GLU A 71 -10.31 -5.25 -2.54
CA GLU A 71 -9.32 -4.66 -3.45
C GLU A 71 -7.99 -5.42 -3.43
N GLN A 72 -7.57 -5.88 -2.26
CA GLN A 72 -6.36 -6.70 -2.14
C GLN A 72 -6.53 -8.08 -2.78
N VAL A 73 -7.70 -8.70 -2.64
CA VAL A 73 -8.04 -9.95 -3.34
C VAL A 73 -7.96 -9.76 -4.85
N ASP A 74 -8.55 -8.70 -5.36
CA ASP A 74 -8.54 -8.38 -6.78
C ASP A 74 -7.12 -8.16 -7.31
N LEU A 75 -6.31 -7.38 -6.58
CA LEU A 75 -4.90 -7.17 -6.92
C LEU A 75 -4.11 -8.47 -6.90
N PHE A 76 -4.32 -9.30 -5.89
CA PHE A 76 -3.65 -10.59 -5.76
C PHE A 76 -3.98 -11.51 -6.94
N ASN A 77 -5.26 -11.63 -7.29
CA ASN A 77 -5.71 -12.46 -8.41
C ASN A 77 -5.24 -11.95 -9.78
N ARG A 78 -4.95 -10.67 -9.92
CA ARG A 78 -4.33 -10.14 -11.14
C ARG A 78 -2.84 -10.52 -11.26
N ARG A 79 -2.18 -10.75 -10.15
CA ARG A 79 -0.71 -10.98 -10.11
C ARG A 79 -0.32 -12.42 -9.84
N TYR A 80 -1.22 -13.23 -9.32
CA TYR A 80 -0.98 -14.61 -8.93
C TYR A 80 -2.02 -15.54 -9.56
N VAL A 81 -1.59 -16.78 -9.83
CA VAL A 81 -2.48 -17.85 -10.31
C VAL A 81 -2.33 -19.06 -9.41
N PRO A 82 -3.42 -19.84 -9.21
CA PRO A 82 -3.32 -21.12 -8.52
C PRO A 82 -2.29 -22.04 -9.18
N PHE A 83 -1.59 -22.82 -8.38
CA PHE A 83 -0.54 -23.73 -8.83
C PHE A 83 -0.97 -24.60 -10.01
N VAL A 84 -2.20 -25.13 -9.98
CA VAL A 84 -2.73 -26.01 -11.03
C VAL A 84 -2.93 -25.35 -12.39
N GLN A 85 -2.93 -24.02 -12.44
CA GLN A 85 -3.13 -23.24 -13.66
C GLN A 85 -1.85 -22.60 -14.19
N TYR A 86 -0.73 -22.85 -13.50
CA TYR A 86 0.52 -22.21 -13.85
C TYR A 86 1.23 -22.92 -14.97
N SER A 87 1.51 -22.24 -16.05
CA SER A 87 2.17 -22.78 -17.24
C SER A 87 3.45 -22.06 -17.64
N GLY A 88 4.05 -21.27 -16.80
CA GLY A 88 5.28 -20.54 -17.18
C GLY A 88 5.94 -19.74 -16.10
N GLY A 89 7.17 -19.79 -16.05
CA GLY A 89 8.36 -19.05 -15.76
C GLY A 89 8.43 -18.04 -14.62
N SER A 90 7.49 -17.87 -13.73
CA SER A 90 7.79 -17.06 -12.55
C SER A 90 8.43 -17.93 -11.48
N GLU A 91 9.61 -17.55 -11.12
CA GLU A 91 10.44 -18.36 -10.27
C GLU A 91 10.11 -18.24 -8.81
N THR A 92 9.31 -17.27 -8.36
CA THR A 92 9.13 -17.14 -6.94
C THR A 92 8.38 -15.93 -6.48
N PRO A 93 8.22 -15.92 -5.18
CA PRO A 93 7.91 -17.06 -4.33
C PRO A 93 6.44 -17.40 -4.45
N ARG A 94 6.14 -18.70 -4.38
CA ARG A 94 4.75 -19.12 -4.22
C ARG A 94 4.19 -18.59 -2.91
N LYS A 95 2.88 -18.34 -2.87
CA LYS A 95 2.18 -17.87 -1.68
C LYS A 95 1.02 -18.79 -1.36
N TRP A 96 0.84 -19.08 -0.08
CA TRP A 96 -0.27 -19.86 0.43
C TRP A 96 -1.41 -18.90 0.80
N TRP A 97 -2.58 -19.14 0.21
CA TRP A 97 -3.78 -18.40 0.51
C TRP A 97 -5.01 -19.23 0.13
N ASN A 98 -6.09 -19.12 0.90
CA ASN A 98 -7.36 -19.80 0.60
C ASN A 98 -7.18 -21.30 0.34
N ASN A 99 -6.39 -21.96 1.20
CA ASN A 99 -6.08 -23.40 1.18
C ASN A 99 -5.41 -23.90 -0.10
N LYS A 100 -4.68 -23.06 -0.81
CA LYS A 100 -3.91 -23.48 -1.98
C LYS A 100 -2.68 -22.61 -2.19
N TRP A 101 -1.74 -23.12 -2.98
CA TRP A 101 -0.56 -22.41 -3.42
C TRP A 101 -0.84 -21.59 -4.68
N TYR A 102 -0.24 -20.41 -4.72
CA TYR A 102 -0.31 -19.49 -5.85
C TYR A 102 1.07 -19.13 -6.34
N TRP A 103 1.21 -19.01 -7.65
CA TRP A 103 2.42 -18.54 -8.30
C TRP A 103 2.24 -17.12 -8.83
N ARG A 104 3.27 -16.31 -8.72
CA ARG A 104 3.26 -14.99 -9.33
C ARG A 104 3.39 -15.12 -10.84
N LYS A 105 2.57 -14.40 -11.57
CA LYS A 105 2.67 -14.29 -13.03
C LYS A 105 3.99 -13.65 -13.42
N ALA A 106 4.54 -14.03 -14.59
CA ALA A 106 5.73 -13.41 -15.14
C ALA A 106 5.51 -11.92 -15.43
N GLY A 107 6.52 -11.07 -15.18
CA GLY A 107 6.50 -9.66 -15.52
C GLY A 107 5.64 -8.77 -14.63
N VAL A 108 5.04 -9.29 -13.56
CA VAL A 108 4.23 -8.48 -12.63
C VAL A 108 4.91 -8.33 -11.27
N ALA A 109 4.62 -7.23 -10.60
CA ALA A 109 5.12 -7.00 -9.24
C ALA A 109 4.47 -7.95 -8.23
N SER A 110 5.18 -8.22 -7.15
CA SER A 110 4.64 -8.97 -6.01
C SER A 110 3.46 -8.24 -5.37
N ALA A 111 2.53 -9.00 -4.79
CA ALA A 111 1.46 -8.48 -3.95
C ALA A 111 1.39 -9.29 -2.65
N ALA A 112 1.03 -8.64 -1.56
CA ALA A 112 0.78 -9.31 -0.30
C ALA A 112 -0.45 -10.23 -0.39
N VAL A 113 -0.41 -11.31 0.35
CA VAL A 113 -1.59 -12.16 0.54
C VAL A 113 -2.73 -11.33 1.13
N PRO A 114 -3.98 -11.47 0.66
CA PRO A 114 -5.12 -10.75 1.22
C PRO A 114 -5.18 -10.88 2.75
N GLY A 115 -5.37 -9.76 3.43
CA GLY A 115 -5.38 -9.69 4.90
C GLY A 115 -4.01 -9.50 5.56
N THR A 116 -2.92 -9.38 4.81
CA THR A 116 -1.56 -9.22 5.36
C THR A 116 -0.85 -7.94 4.91
N SER A 117 -1.45 -7.18 4.01
CA SER A 117 -0.83 -5.97 3.46
C SER A 117 -0.84 -4.82 4.47
N ASN A 118 0.24 -4.04 4.53
CA ASN A 118 0.26 -2.78 5.28
C ASN A 118 -0.72 -1.74 4.71
N HIS A 119 -1.04 -1.81 3.42
CA HIS A 119 -2.12 -1.01 2.83
C HIS A 119 -3.48 -1.34 3.44
N GLY A 120 -3.72 -2.59 3.83
CA GLY A 120 -4.93 -3.01 4.51
C GLY A 120 -5.07 -2.48 5.96
N TRP A 121 -3.99 -1.98 6.54
CA TRP A 121 -4.00 -1.27 7.82
C TRP A 121 -4.08 0.25 7.66
N GLY A 122 -4.04 0.78 6.43
CA GLY A 122 -3.92 2.21 6.18
C GLY A 122 -2.56 2.79 6.58
N LEU A 123 -1.53 1.96 6.67
CA LEU A 123 -0.19 2.34 7.15
C LEU A 123 0.86 2.42 6.03
N ALA A 124 0.49 2.11 4.80
CA ALA A 124 1.38 2.17 3.66
C ALA A 124 0.85 3.14 2.61
N ILE A 125 1.76 3.76 1.91
CA ILE A 125 1.48 4.68 0.83
C ILE A 125 2.52 4.51 -0.27
N ASP A 126 2.07 4.43 -1.50
CA ASP A 126 2.92 4.49 -2.68
C ASP A 126 3.10 5.96 -3.07
N THR A 127 4.34 6.39 -3.18
CA THR A 127 4.69 7.79 -3.43
C THR A 127 5.37 7.96 -4.78
N ALA A 128 5.30 9.17 -5.32
CA ALA A 128 6.04 9.60 -6.49
C ALA A 128 6.44 11.06 -6.32
N PHE A 129 7.47 11.49 -7.04
CA PHE A 129 7.72 12.92 -7.20
C PHE A 129 6.83 13.44 -8.33
N ASP A 130 6.24 14.60 -8.09
CA ASP A 130 5.45 15.28 -9.10
C ASP A 130 6.40 15.84 -10.17
N THR A 131 6.33 15.27 -11.36
CA THR A 131 7.12 15.71 -12.51
C THR A 131 6.30 16.50 -13.52
N ASP A 132 4.99 16.59 -13.31
CA ASP A 132 4.08 17.35 -14.18
C ASP A 132 3.17 18.25 -13.35
N PRO A 133 3.54 19.52 -13.16
CA PRO A 133 2.74 20.46 -12.38
C PRO A 133 1.40 20.83 -13.05
N THR A 134 1.15 20.36 -14.26
CA THR A 134 -0.07 20.71 -15.03
C THR A 134 -1.18 19.68 -14.88
N ASP A 135 -0.90 18.51 -14.32
CA ASP A 135 -1.87 17.42 -14.20
C ASP A 135 -2.90 17.62 -13.07
N GLY A 136 -2.77 18.68 -12.29
CA GLY A 136 -3.66 18.96 -11.16
C GLY A 136 -3.48 18.01 -9.97
N LEU A 137 -2.45 17.19 -9.99
CA LEU A 137 -2.15 16.18 -8.96
C LEU A 137 -1.01 16.63 -8.03
N GLY A 138 -0.59 17.86 -8.18
CA GLY A 138 0.47 18.46 -7.39
C GLY A 138 0.22 18.43 -5.88
N PRO A 139 1.24 18.72 -5.10
CA PRO A 139 1.20 18.65 -3.65
C PRO A 139 0.14 19.51 -3.01
#